data_1635d3bacb3ad5a639adb6ef5900ce1a
#
_entry.id   1635d3bacb3ad5a639adb6ef5900ce1a
#
_cell.length_a   1.000
_cell.length_b   1.000
_cell.length_c   1.000
_cell.angle_alpha   90.00
_cell.angle_beta   90.00
_cell.angle_gamma   90.00
#
_symmetry.space_group_name_H-M   'P 1'
#
loop_
_entity.id
_entity.type
_entity.pdbx_description
1 polymer ?
#
loop_
_entity_poly.entity_id
_entity_poly.type
_entity_poly.pdbx_seq_one_letter_code
_entity_poly.pdbx_strand_id
1 'polypeptide(L)'
;MFKLRRYLRGHYLECVLAPTFKGLEAILQLIAPLVMAQIIDVGIANRDAGFVVSHGAVLAAIALVYYVVAIVAQYYSSKLASHFGTGLRNDLFRHVLSLPREDVDALGRASLVTRITNDTQQAQDGLNMFFRLILRIPFVLVGSVVSVLALSSAKSACALLKKATISDMKSRIRFIK
;
A
#
# COMPACT_ATOMS: atom_id res chain seq x y z
N MET A 1 22.24 -8.23 -9.74
CA MET A 1 21.48 -7.55 -8.69
C MET A 1 22.33 -6.73 -7.70
N PHE A 2 23.62 -7.01 -7.51
CA PHE A 2 24.47 -6.28 -6.55
C PHE A 2 24.86 -4.83 -6.95
N LYS A 3 24.71 -4.43 -8.21
CA LYS A 3 25.05 -3.06 -8.66
C LYS A 3 24.00 -2.01 -8.23
N LEU A 4 22.75 -2.38 -8.00
CA LEU A 4 21.72 -1.46 -7.50
C LEU A 4 22.07 -0.84 -6.15
N ARG A 5 22.71 -1.60 -5.26
CA ARG A 5 23.14 -1.14 -3.93
C ARG A 5 24.10 0.05 -4.00
N ARG A 6 24.84 0.22 -5.10
CA ARG A 6 25.78 1.32 -5.30
C ARG A 6 25.05 2.65 -5.50
N TYR A 7 23.92 2.65 -6.22
CA TYR A 7 23.14 3.86 -6.49
C TYR A 7 22.29 4.31 -5.29
N LEU A 8 22.04 3.39 -4.37
CA LEU A 8 21.27 3.64 -3.14
C LEU A 8 22.18 4.03 -1.96
N ARG A 9 23.51 3.93 -2.09
CA ARG A 9 24.49 4.36 -1.09
C ARG A 9 24.46 5.87 -0.92
N GLY A 10 23.89 6.33 0.19
CA GLY A 10 23.74 7.76 0.53
C GLY A 10 22.29 8.17 0.80
N HIS A 11 21.30 7.37 0.36
CA HIS A 11 19.87 7.63 0.56
C HIS A 11 19.20 6.51 1.35
N TYR A 12 19.91 5.96 2.36
CA TYR A 12 19.39 4.85 3.18
C TYR A 12 18.08 5.20 3.89
N LEU A 13 17.93 6.45 4.33
CA LEU A 13 16.70 6.92 4.96
C LEU A 13 15.52 6.82 4.01
N GLU A 14 15.68 7.22 2.76
CA GLU A 14 14.62 7.14 1.74
C GLU A 14 14.28 5.69 1.38
N CYS A 15 15.30 4.81 1.34
CA CYS A 15 15.11 3.37 1.10
C CYS A 15 14.34 2.66 2.21
N VAL A 16 14.41 3.15 3.44
CA VAL A 16 13.67 2.60 4.58
C VAL A 16 12.32 3.31 4.74
N LEU A 17 12.28 4.64 4.56
CA LEU A 17 11.04 5.41 4.69
C LEU A 17 10.00 5.03 3.62
N ALA A 18 10.42 4.83 2.37
CA ALA A 18 9.49 4.49 1.29
C ALA A 18 8.69 3.20 1.60
N PRO A 19 9.29 2.05 1.95
CA PRO A 19 8.54 0.85 2.32
C PRO A 19 7.78 0.96 3.63
N THR A 20 8.29 1.72 4.63
CA THR A 20 7.57 1.90 5.90
C THR A 20 6.29 2.71 5.72
N PHE A 21 6.34 3.82 4.98
CA PHE A 21 5.14 4.59 4.66
C PHE A 21 4.16 3.80 3.77
N LYS A 22 4.66 2.96 2.86
CA LYS A 22 3.80 2.05 2.07
C LYS A 22 3.14 0.99 2.93
N GLY A 23 3.83 0.46 3.92
CA GLY A 23 3.26 -0.45 4.91
C GLY A 23 2.18 0.22 5.76
N LEU A 24 2.44 1.44 6.25
CA LEU A 24 1.47 2.23 7.01
C LEU A 24 0.22 2.56 6.18
N GLU A 25 0.39 2.96 4.93
CA GLU A 25 -0.69 3.17 3.96
C GLU A 25 -1.56 1.92 3.82
N ALA A 26 -0.93 0.74 3.67
CA ALA A 26 -1.65 -0.53 3.55
C ALA A 26 -2.44 -0.90 4.81
N ILE A 27 -1.88 -0.66 6.00
CA ILE A 27 -2.57 -0.89 7.29
C ILE A 27 -3.80 0.02 7.41
N LEU A 28 -3.67 1.31 7.12
CA LEU A 28 -4.78 2.25 7.16
C LEU A 28 -5.91 1.86 6.20
N GLN A 29 -5.56 1.35 5.02
CA GLN A 29 -6.52 0.86 4.03
C GLN A 29 -7.35 -0.32 4.55
N LEU A 30 -6.80 -1.13 5.47
CA LEU A 30 -7.51 -2.27 6.06
C LEU A 30 -8.45 -1.87 7.20
N ILE A 31 -8.23 -0.73 7.83
CA ILE A 31 -9.09 -0.23 8.92
C ILE A 31 -10.45 0.23 8.37
N ALA A 32 -10.49 0.83 7.18
CA ALA A 32 -11.73 1.36 6.60
C ALA A 32 -12.86 0.33 6.46
N PRO A 33 -12.63 -0.90 5.93
CA PRO A 33 -13.66 -1.94 5.88
C PRO A 33 -14.14 -2.41 7.25
N LEU A 34 -13.27 -2.39 8.28
CA LEU A 34 -13.64 -2.78 9.64
C LEU A 34 -14.60 -1.77 10.27
N VAL A 35 -14.33 -0.46 10.12
CA VAL A 35 -15.22 0.60 10.58
C VAL A 35 -16.54 0.56 9.82
N MET A 36 -16.50 0.32 8.51
CA MET A 36 -17.71 0.20 7.68
C MET A 36 -18.57 -0.99 8.12
N ALA A 37 -17.98 -2.13 8.48
CA ALA A 37 -18.70 -3.27 9.02
C ALA A 37 -19.42 -2.92 10.34
N GLN A 38 -18.77 -2.17 11.24
CA GLN A 38 -19.40 -1.71 12.48
C GLN A 38 -20.59 -0.77 12.24
N ILE A 39 -20.49 0.13 11.26
CA ILE A 39 -21.60 1.03 10.89
C ILE A 39 -22.80 0.20 10.42
N ILE A 40 -22.58 -0.83 9.62
CA ILE A 40 -23.64 -1.69 9.08
C ILE A 40 -24.23 -2.60 10.18
N ASP A 41 -23.37 -3.32 10.90
CA ASP A 41 -23.80 -4.36 11.83
C ASP A 41 -24.44 -3.79 13.12
N VAL A 42 -24.01 -2.59 13.55
CA VAL A 42 -24.51 -1.97 14.78
C VAL A 42 -25.39 -0.75 14.48
N GLY A 43 -24.90 0.19 13.67
CA GLY A 43 -25.60 1.45 13.43
C GLY A 43 -26.91 1.26 12.67
N ILE A 44 -26.86 0.56 11.55
CA ILE A 44 -28.04 0.35 10.70
C ILE A 44 -28.97 -0.68 11.32
N ALA A 45 -28.43 -1.76 11.91
CA ALA A 45 -29.26 -2.79 12.56
C ALA A 45 -30.08 -2.26 13.73
N ASN A 46 -29.53 -1.34 14.51
CA ASN A 46 -30.20 -0.70 15.66
C ASN A 46 -30.98 0.58 15.29
N ARG A 47 -30.93 1.02 14.03
CA ARG A 47 -31.51 2.27 13.53
C ARG A 47 -31.05 3.51 14.33
N ASP A 48 -29.81 3.46 14.83
CA ASP A 48 -29.20 4.57 15.58
C ASP A 48 -28.48 5.53 14.63
N ALA A 49 -29.17 6.59 14.25
CA ALA A 49 -28.60 7.62 13.37
C ALA A 49 -27.40 8.34 14.00
N GLY A 50 -27.37 8.52 15.33
CA GLY A 50 -26.24 9.15 16.02
C GLY A 50 -24.97 8.31 15.91
N PHE A 51 -25.08 6.99 16.09
CA PHE A 51 -23.97 6.06 15.91
C PHE A 51 -23.44 6.08 14.48
N VAL A 52 -24.32 6.07 13.48
CA VAL A 52 -23.93 6.11 12.05
C VAL A 52 -23.18 7.39 11.72
N VAL A 53 -23.67 8.55 12.17
CA VAL A 53 -23.02 9.84 11.91
C VAL A 53 -21.66 9.93 12.59
N SER A 54 -21.54 9.51 13.85
CA SER A 54 -20.27 9.56 14.59
C SER A 54 -19.21 8.66 13.97
N HIS A 55 -19.56 7.43 13.62
CA HIS A 55 -18.62 6.49 12.95
C HIS A 55 -18.36 6.88 11.51
N GLY A 56 -19.30 7.53 10.82
CA GLY A 56 -19.08 8.16 9.53
C GLY A 56 -18.03 9.27 9.58
N ALA A 57 -18.07 10.11 10.63
CA ALA A 57 -17.05 11.13 10.85
C ALA A 57 -15.67 10.52 11.13
N VAL A 58 -15.61 9.44 11.91
CA VAL A 58 -14.36 8.68 12.14
C VAL A 58 -13.81 8.11 10.82
N LEU A 59 -14.67 7.56 9.97
CA LEU A 59 -14.29 7.04 8.68
C LEU A 59 -13.71 8.14 7.77
N ALA A 60 -14.34 9.33 7.77
CA ALA A 60 -13.84 10.49 7.04
C ALA A 60 -12.47 10.96 7.57
N ALA A 61 -12.26 10.97 8.88
CA ALA A 61 -10.98 11.30 9.48
C ALA A 61 -9.87 10.28 9.08
N ILE A 62 -10.18 8.99 9.12
CA ILE A 62 -9.27 7.93 8.68
C ILE A 62 -8.91 8.11 7.20
N ALA A 63 -9.90 8.44 6.35
CA ALA A 63 -9.67 8.68 4.93
C ALA A 63 -8.74 9.87 4.67
N LEU A 64 -8.87 10.96 5.44
CA LEU A 64 -7.97 12.11 5.36
C LEU A 64 -6.53 11.75 5.77
N VAL A 65 -6.36 11.03 6.88
CA VAL A 65 -5.04 10.55 7.33
C VAL A 65 -4.42 9.62 6.29
N TYR A 66 -5.20 8.67 5.77
CA TYR A 66 -4.78 7.77 4.69
C TYR A 66 -4.29 8.56 3.46
N TYR A 67 -5.04 9.58 3.04
CA TYR A 67 -4.69 10.42 1.90
C TYR A 67 -3.35 11.13 2.07
N VAL A 68 -3.12 11.72 3.24
CA VAL A 68 -1.85 12.40 3.56
C VAL A 68 -0.69 11.40 3.55
N VAL A 69 -0.85 10.24 4.20
CA VAL A 69 0.17 9.18 4.24
C VAL A 69 0.48 8.66 2.83
N ALA A 70 -0.56 8.49 1.99
CA ALA A 70 -0.39 8.04 0.61
C ALA A 70 0.41 9.02 -0.26
N ILE A 71 0.19 10.34 -0.10
CA ILE A 71 0.97 11.38 -0.79
C ILE A 71 2.43 11.31 -0.35
N VAL A 72 2.69 11.24 0.94
CA VAL A 72 4.05 11.16 1.50
C VAL A 72 4.76 9.90 1.00
N ALA A 73 4.10 8.75 1.04
CA ALA A 73 4.63 7.48 0.55
C ALA A 73 4.97 7.54 -0.94
N GLN A 74 4.09 8.15 -1.75
CA GLN A 74 4.31 8.33 -3.19
C GLN A 74 5.48 9.28 -3.47
N TYR A 75 5.61 10.36 -2.72
CA TYR A 75 6.71 11.31 -2.86
C TYR A 75 8.07 10.63 -2.63
N TYR A 76 8.24 9.91 -1.52
CA TYR A 76 9.50 9.20 -1.22
C TYR A 76 9.80 8.10 -2.23
N SER A 77 8.81 7.37 -2.69
CA SER A 77 8.96 6.34 -3.73
C SER A 77 9.43 6.94 -5.06
N SER A 78 8.81 8.02 -5.51
CA SER A 78 9.18 8.73 -6.74
C SER A 78 10.57 9.36 -6.65
N LYS A 79 10.91 9.95 -5.50
CA LYS A 79 12.21 10.54 -5.26
C LYS A 79 13.32 9.50 -5.35
N LEU A 80 13.12 8.33 -4.73
CA LEU A 80 14.07 7.22 -4.80
C LEU A 80 14.27 6.72 -6.24
N ALA A 81 13.16 6.54 -6.99
CA ALA A 81 13.22 6.14 -8.39
C ALA A 81 13.93 7.18 -9.27
N SER A 82 13.73 8.47 -9.02
CA SER A 82 14.40 9.57 -9.73
C SER A 82 15.91 9.60 -9.46
N HIS A 83 16.34 9.42 -8.21
CA HIS A 83 17.76 9.32 -7.88
C HIS A 83 18.44 8.14 -8.57
N PHE A 84 17.77 7.00 -8.60
CA PHE A 84 18.24 5.82 -9.33
C PHE A 84 18.38 6.10 -10.83
N GLY A 85 17.36 6.69 -11.47
CA GLY A 85 17.36 7.04 -12.88
C GLY A 85 18.49 8.02 -13.25
N THR A 86 18.72 9.02 -12.42
CA THR A 86 19.81 9.99 -12.61
C THR A 86 21.18 9.32 -12.49
N GLY A 87 21.38 8.47 -11.48
CA GLY A 87 22.61 7.71 -11.31
C GLY A 87 22.90 6.79 -12.49
N LEU A 88 21.89 6.06 -12.97
CA LEU A 88 22.00 5.17 -14.12
C LEU A 88 22.34 5.95 -15.40
N ARG A 89 21.68 7.09 -15.64
CA ARG A 89 21.96 7.96 -16.79
C ARG A 89 23.38 8.45 -16.79
N ASN A 90 23.88 8.92 -15.65
CA ASN A 90 25.25 9.39 -15.52
C ASN A 90 26.29 8.29 -15.78
N ASP A 91 26.07 7.09 -15.28
CA ASP A 91 26.97 5.96 -15.51
C ASP A 91 26.96 5.50 -16.96
N LEU A 92 25.79 5.43 -17.60
CA LEU A 92 25.65 5.13 -19.02
C LEU A 92 26.34 6.19 -19.88
N PHE A 93 26.12 7.45 -19.57
CA PHE A 93 26.76 8.55 -20.29
C PHE A 93 28.29 8.51 -20.18
N ARG A 94 28.84 8.29 -18.98
CA ARG A 94 30.28 8.10 -18.78
C ARG A 94 30.82 6.90 -19.54
N HIS A 95 30.05 5.80 -19.58
CA HIS A 95 30.46 4.62 -20.32
C HIS A 95 30.52 4.89 -21.81
N VAL A 96 29.54 5.56 -22.40
CA VAL A 96 29.53 5.95 -23.82
C VAL A 96 30.68 6.88 -24.16
N LEU A 97 31.04 7.82 -23.30
CA LEU A 97 32.20 8.70 -23.48
C LEU A 97 33.51 8.00 -23.40
N SER A 98 33.59 6.81 -22.79
CA SER A 98 34.81 5.98 -22.72
C SER A 98 34.99 5.04 -23.91
N LEU A 99 33.98 4.91 -24.79
CA LEU A 99 34.05 4.08 -25.98
C LEU A 99 34.94 4.71 -27.07
N PRO A 100 35.68 3.90 -27.85
CA PRO A 100 36.36 4.35 -29.05
C PRO A 100 35.41 4.96 -30.07
N ARG A 101 35.87 5.92 -30.87
CA ARG A 101 35.05 6.58 -31.90
C ARG A 101 34.45 5.61 -32.90
N GLU A 102 35.18 4.57 -33.25
CA GLU A 102 34.76 3.52 -34.19
C GLU A 102 33.49 2.79 -33.69
N ASP A 103 33.43 2.47 -32.38
CA ASP A 103 32.27 1.80 -31.77
C ASP A 103 31.09 2.73 -31.69
N VAL A 104 31.31 3.99 -31.38
CA VAL A 104 30.21 5.03 -31.29
C VAL A 104 29.62 5.25 -32.68
N ASP A 105 30.44 5.33 -33.74
CA ASP A 105 29.95 5.54 -35.09
C ASP A 105 29.28 4.27 -35.63
N ALA A 106 29.73 3.08 -35.29
CA ALA A 106 29.12 1.80 -35.64
C ALA A 106 27.73 1.61 -34.99
N LEU A 107 27.55 2.05 -33.74
CA LEU A 107 26.27 2.00 -33.02
C LEU A 107 25.29 3.11 -33.41
N GLY A 108 25.81 4.17 -34.03
CA GLY A 108 25.03 5.35 -34.42
C GLY A 108 24.74 6.28 -33.25
N ARG A 109 25.21 7.52 -33.31
CA ARG A 109 25.06 8.53 -32.23
C ARG A 109 23.64 8.80 -31.84
N ALA A 110 22.71 8.88 -32.80
CA ALA A 110 21.29 9.11 -32.54
C ALA A 110 20.65 7.93 -31.78
N SER A 111 21.04 6.69 -32.14
CA SER A 111 20.58 5.48 -31.46
C SER A 111 21.07 5.42 -30.01
N LEU A 112 22.32 5.79 -29.75
CA LEU A 112 22.88 5.83 -28.38
C LEU A 112 22.15 6.84 -27.50
N VAL A 113 21.88 8.04 -27.99
CA VAL A 113 21.14 9.08 -27.26
C VAL A 113 19.71 8.62 -26.91
N THR A 114 19.02 8.01 -27.89
CA THR A 114 17.68 7.49 -27.70
C THR A 114 17.68 6.36 -26.65
N ARG A 115 18.63 5.44 -26.71
CA ARG A 115 18.77 4.35 -25.72
C ARG A 115 19.06 4.88 -24.32
N ILE A 116 20.03 5.81 -24.17
CA ILE A 116 20.34 6.41 -22.86
C ILE A 116 19.12 7.09 -22.26
N THR A 117 18.30 7.74 -23.09
CA THR A 117 17.10 8.46 -22.60
C THR A 117 15.96 7.52 -22.31
N ASN A 118 15.55 6.71 -23.29
CA ASN A 118 14.35 5.86 -23.17
C ASN A 118 14.57 4.68 -22.22
N ASP A 119 15.71 3.96 -22.34
CA ASP A 119 15.96 2.79 -21.51
C ASP A 119 16.14 3.18 -20.05
N THR A 120 16.78 4.34 -19.78
CA THR A 120 16.90 4.85 -18.42
C THR A 120 15.54 5.26 -17.86
N GLN A 121 14.69 5.89 -18.67
CA GLN A 121 13.33 6.26 -18.25
C GLN A 121 12.50 5.01 -17.94
N GLN A 122 12.55 4.00 -18.82
CA GLN A 122 11.86 2.72 -18.56
C GLN A 122 12.36 2.02 -17.30
N ALA A 123 13.67 2.04 -17.04
CA ALA A 123 14.24 1.48 -15.82
C ALA A 123 13.77 2.24 -14.56
N GLN A 124 13.68 3.57 -14.63
CA GLN A 124 13.17 4.41 -13.56
C GLN A 124 11.69 4.14 -13.29
N ASP A 125 10.88 4.06 -14.34
CA ASP A 125 9.45 3.78 -14.24
C ASP A 125 9.19 2.36 -13.72
N GLY A 126 9.99 1.39 -14.19
CA GLY A 126 9.98 0.01 -13.68
C GLY A 126 10.28 -0.06 -12.18
N LEU A 127 11.27 0.71 -11.70
CA LEU A 127 11.60 0.77 -10.28
C LEU A 127 10.49 1.43 -9.45
N ASN A 128 9.90 2.51 -9.95
CA ASN A 128 8.76 3.17 -9.30
C ASN A 128 7.54 2.22 -9.20
N MET A 129 7.25 1.49 -10.29
CA MET A 129 6.20 0.49 -10.32
C MET A 129 6.50 -0.69 -9.37
N PHE A 130 7.75 -1.11 -9.25
CA PHE A 130 8.19 -2.12 -8.30
C PHE A 130 7.87 -1.73 -6.86
N PHE A 131 8.27 -0.53 -6.43
CA PHE A 131 7.96 -0.04 -5.08
C PHE A 131 6.46 0.14 -4.86
N ARG A 132 5.73 0.58 -5.88
CA ARG A 132 4.29 0.82 -5.79
C ARG A 132 3.48 -0.47 -5.69
N LEU A 133 3.82 -1.51 -6.46
CA LEU A 133 3.03 -2.75 -6.57
C LEU A 133 3.57 -3.87 -5.68
N ILE A 134 4.86 -4.20 -5.79
CA ILE A 134 5.41 -5.39 -5.15
C ILE A 134 5.49 -5.23 -3.63
N LEU A 135 5.80 -4.03 -3.13
CA LEU A 135 5.76 -3.78 -1.70
C LEU A 135 4.33 -3.76 -1.14
N ARG A 136 3.34 -3.33 -1.93
CA ARG A 136 1.94 -3.27 -1.49
C ARG A 136 1.25 -4.63 -1.45
N ILE A 137 1.52 -5.51 -2.42
CA ILE A 137 0.83 -6.81 -2.57
C ILE A 137 0.89 -7.67 -1.30
N PRO A 138 2.05 -7.96 -0.67
CA PRO A 138 2.10 -8.81 0.50
C PRO A 138 1.33 -8.23 1.70
N PHE A 139 1.40 -6.91 1.90
CA PHE A 139 0.67 -6.26 2.99
C PHE A 139 -0.85 -6.34 2.80
N VAL A 140 -1.33 -6.12 1.57
CA VAL A 140 -2.76 -6.21 1.26
C VAL A 140 -3.25 -7.65 1.36
N LEU A 141 -2.49 -8.64 0.88
CA LEU A 141 -2.86 -10.06 0.97
C LEU A 141 -2.96 -10.52 2.43
N VAL A 142 -1.92 -10.30 3.22
CA VAL A 142 -1.92 -10.68 4.65
C VAL A 142 -3.04 -9.95 5.39
N GLY A 143 -3.17 -8.65 5.18
CA GLY A 143 -4.18 -7.86 5.83
C GLY A 143 -5.62 -8.23 5.45
N SER A 144 -5.88 -8.57 4.18
CA SER A 144 -7.21 -9.01 3.77
C SER A 144 -7.60 -10.35 4.41
N VAL A 145 -6.66 -11.31 4.49
CA VAL A 145 -6.88 -12.58 5.17
C VAL A 145 -7.17 -12.37 6.67
N VAL A 146 -6.37 -11.54 7.33
CA VAL A 146 -6.56 -11.20 8.76
C VAL A 146 -7.92 -10.52 8.97
N SER A 147 -8.29 -9.57 8.11
CA SER A 147 -9.59 -8.89 8.21
C SER A 147 -10.78 -9.84 8.03
N VAL A 148 -10.71 -10.77 7.09
CA VAL A 148 -11.77 -11.77 6.88
C VAL A 148 -11.88 -12.69 8.09
N LEU A 149 -10.75 -13.16 8.64
CA LEU A 149 -10.74 -14.01 9.84
C LEU A 149 -11.29 -13.27 11.07
N ALA A 150 -10.90 -12.02 11.26
CA ALA A 150 -11.40 -11.19 12.36
C ALA A 150 -12.93 -10.95 12.26
N LEU A 151 -13.43 -10.66 11.06
CA LEU A 151 -14.87 -10.48 10.82
C LEU A 151 -15.65 -11.79 10.98
N SER A 152 -15.10 -12.92 10.55
CA SER A 152 -15.76 -14.23 10.69
C SER A 152 -15.83 -14.65 12.16
N SER A 153 -14.77 -14.46 12.94
CA SER A 153 -14.78 -14.76 14.39
C SER A 153 -15.74 -13.84 15.16
N ALA A 154 -15.81 -12.57 14.83
CA ALA A 154 -16.75 -11.62 15.44
C ALA A 154 -18.22 -12.00 15.14
N LYS A 155 -18.53 -12.35 13.89
CA LYS A 155 -19.88 -12.83 13.51
C LYS A 155 -20.24 -14.14 14.19
N SER A 156 -19.31 -15.08 14.33
CA SER A 156 -19.53 -16.35 15.03
C SER A 156 -19.80 -16.12 16.52
N ALA A 157 -19.06 -15.24 17.18
CA ALA A 157 -19.27 -14.86 18.57
C ALA A 157 -20.65 -14.18 18.77
N CYS A 158 -21.04 -13.27 17.90
CA CYS A 158 -22.33 -12.61 17.94
C CYS A 158 -23.49 -13.60 17.70
N ALA A 159 -23.35 -14.53 16.79
CA ALA A 159 -24.34 -15.58 16.54
C ALA A 159 -24.51 -16.54 17.73
N LEU A 160 -23.42 -16.87 18.42
CA LEU A 160 -23.45 -17.67 19.65
C LEU A 160 -24.14 -16.95 20.80
N LEU A 161 -23.85 -15.66 21.01
CA LEU A 161 -24.51 -14.84 22.01
C LEU A 161 -26.02 -14.71 21.75
N LYS A 162 -26.41 -14.46 20.49
CA LYS A 162 -27.81 -14.40 20.10
C LYS A 162 -28.52 -15.74 20.31
N LYS A 163 -27.88 -16.85 20.04
CA LYS A 163 -28.42 -18.20 20.26
C LYS A 163 -28.56 -18.50 21.75
N ALA A 164 -27.60 -18.10 22.58
CA ALA A 164 -27.66 -18.23 24.04
C ALA A 164 -28.80 -17.40 24.63
N THR A 165 -28.97 -16.15 24.23
CA THR A 165 -30.06 -15.26 24.68
C THR A 165 -31.43 -15.82 24.30
N ILE A 166 -31.60 -16.34 23.08
CA ILE A 166 -32.86 -16.97 22.65
C ILE A 166 -33.15 -18.24 23.46
N SER A 167 -32.12 -19.03 23.75
CA SER A 167 -32.26 -20.24 24.57
C SER A 167 -32.69 -19.92 26.02
N ASP A 168 -32.06 -18.88 26.61
CA ASP A 168 -32.42 -18.42 27.97
C ASP A 168 -33.86 -17.87 28.03
N MET A 169 -34.25 -17.08 27.05
CA MET A 169 -35.61 -16.57 26.94
C MET A 169 -36.63 -17.69 26.77
N LYS A 170 -36.31 -18.72 25.99
CA LYS A 170 -37.18 -19.90 25.80
C LYS A 170 -37.28 -20.75 27.06
N SER A 171 -36.24 -20.84 27.88
CA SER A 171 -36.27 -21.52 29.17
C SER A 171 -37.14 -20.78 30.17
N ARG A 172 -37.07 -19.44 30.24
CA ARG A 172 -37.88 -18.59 31.11
C ARG A 172 -39.36 -18.65 30.76
N ILE A 173 -39.71 -18.68 29.46
CA ILE A 173 -41.12 -18.82 29.04
C ILE A 173 -41.67 -20.19 29.42
N ARG A 174 -40.84 -21.24 29.44
CA ARG A 174 -41.26 -22.60 29.82
C ARG A 174 -41.49 -22.73 31.33
N PHE A 175 -40.89 -21.85 32.16
CA PHE A 175 -41.08 -21.82 33.62
C PHE A 175 -42.33 -21.07 34.07
N ILE A 176 -42.95 -20.26 33.17
CA ILE A 176 -44.13 -19.44 33.44
C ILE A 176 -45.43 -20.20 33.04
N LYS A 177 -45.29 -21.33 32.39
CA LYS A 177 -46.38 -22.25 32.04
C LYS A 177 -46.48 -23.44 33.02
#